data_3f82d4f6ddaf75a8bce4d3c5a048ccb2
#
_entry.id   3f82d4f6ddaf75a8bce4d3c5a048ccb2
#
_cell.length_a   1.000
_cell.length_b   1.000
_cell.length_c   1.000
_cell.angle_alpha   90.00
_cell.angle_beta   90.00
_cell.angle_gamma   90.00
#
_symmetry.space_group_name_H-M   'P 1'
#
loop_
_entity.id
_entity.type
_entity.pdbx_description
1 polymer ?
#
loop_
_entity_poly.entity_id
_entity_poly.type
_entity_poly.pdbx_seq_one_letter_code
_entity_poly.pdbx_strand_id
1 'polypeptide(L)'
;MDKIIRATAAEGFVKMAVVDARGAVERARTIHACSPTVAAALGRTLCAASLLGDAMKEEKGSLTIRINGGGPIGSVVAVSDSSGNVRGYVENPQLHLPLRGDGKLDVGGAVGRDGMLTVSRDLGLKEPYIGSTALVSGEIAEDLTAYLTESEQVPSACALGVLVDTDRSVKAAGGFIVQLMPGADEALIAKLEDNIFMMDQLTTILDEDGAEMVFKQVLKGLEYHLVSEKEIEYRCYCSRERVEEAIRSIGPEELESIIAEGKDVSVSCQFCDKVYSFTPDELRALRQE
;
A
#
# COMPACT_ATOMS: atom_id res chain seq x y z
N MET A 1 9.35 14.95 4.50
CA MET A 1 7.98 15.09 3.98
C MET A 1 7.77 13.95 3.02
N ASP A 2 6.67 13.24 3.16
CA ASP A 2 6.43 12.04 2.34
C ASP A 2 6.22 12.46 0.87
N LYS A 3 6.83 11.71 -0.05
CA LYS A 3 6.78 12.05 -1.47
C LYS A 3 6.93 10.83 -2.37
N ILE A 4 6.44 10.98 -3.60
CA ILE A 4 6.68 10.05 -4.69
C ILE A 4 7.36 10.80 -5.84
N ILE A 5 8.42 10.20 -6.38
CA ILE A 5 9.22 10.76 -7.46
C ILE A 5 9.24 9.78 -8.61
N ARG A 6 9.10 10.29 -9.84
CA ARG A 6 9.22 9.50 -11.07
C ARG A 6 10.40 9.96 -11.91
N ALA A 7 11.04 9.02 -12.56
CA ALA A 7 12.09 9.24 -13.53
C ALA A 7 11.92 8.36 -14.75
N THR A 8 12.49 8.82 -15.85
CA THR A 8 12.77 8.00 -17.05
C THR A 8 14.26 7.96 -17.27
N ALA A 9 14.78 6.82 -17.77
CA ALA A 9 16.18 6.64 -18.06
C ALA A 9 16.37 5.89 -19.37
N ALA A 10 17.62 5.86 -19.87
CA ALA A 10 18.01 5.15 -21.09
C ALA A 10 17.05 5.48 -22.25
N GLU A 11 16.93 6.77 -22.60
CA GLU A 11 16.08 7.26 -23.72
C GLU A 11 14.60 6.85 -23.61
N GLY A 12 14.11 6.57 -22.39
CA GLY A 12 12.73 6.19 -22.11
C GLY A 12 12.48 4.67 -22.06
N PHE A 13 13.50 3.83 -22.26
CA PHE A 13 13.37 2.38 -22.11
C PHE A 13 13.23 1.93 -20.66
N VAL A 14 13.54 2.80 -19.69
CA VAL A 14 13.36 2.54 -18.27
C VAL A 14 12.44 3.60 -17.66
N LYS A 15 11.44 3.14 -16.91
CA LYS A 15 10.62 3.99 -16.02
C LYS A 15 10.87 3.57 -14.59
N MET A 16 11.06 4.52 -13.72
CA MET A 16 11.25 4.26 -12.29
C MET A 16 10.41 5.22 -11.46
N ALA A 17 9.80 4.69 -10.42
CA ALA A 17 9.14 5.47 -9.38
C ALA A 17 9.72 5.08 -8.02
N VAL A 18 9.93 6.07 -7.16
CA VAL A 18 10.40 5.89 -5.78
C VAL A 18 9.42 6.59 -4.87
N VAL A 19 9.01 5.91 -3.80
CA VAL A 19 8.20 6.49 -2.72
C VAL A 19 8.98 6.52 -1.43
N ASP A 20 8.95 7.67 -0.74
CA ASP A 20 9.31 7.84 0.66
C ASP A 20 8.02 8.16 1.41
N ALA A 21 7.60 7.29 2.32
CA ALA A 21 6.29 7.30 2.95
C ALA A 21 6.37 7.11 4.48
N ARG A 22 7.47 7.54 5.09
CA ARG A 22 7.70 7.39 6.53
C ARG A 22 6.52 7.89 7.36
N GLY A 23 6.03 9.11 7.09
CA GLY A 23 4.94 9.74 7.84
C GLY A 23 3.61 9.03 7.66
N ALA A 24 3.28 8.61 6.42
CA ALA A 24 2.07 7.86 6.12
C ALA A 24 2.04 6.50 6.83
N VAL A 25 3.18 5.78 6.83
CA VAL A 25 3.30 4.47 7.49
C VAL A 25 3.27 4.61 9.01
N GLU A 26 3.93 5.62 9.58
CA GLU A 26 3.87 5.91 11.02
C GLU A 26 2.44 6.28 11.45
N ARG A 27 1.72 7.05 10.63
CA ARG A 27 0.30 7.36 10.90
C ARG A 27 -0.56 6.10 10.90
N ALA A 28 -0.38 5.19 9.92
CA ALA A 28 -1.07 3.91 9.88
C ALA A 28 -0.76 3.05 11.11
N ARG A 29 0.53 2.92 11.46
CA ARG A 29 0.97 2.20 12.65
C ARG A 29 0.29 2.70 13.92
N THR A 30 0.21 4.03 14.07
CA THR A 30 -0.38 4.67 15.26
C THR A 30 -1.89 4.46 15.32
N ILE A 31 -2.61 4.65 14.20
CA ILE A 31 -4.07 4.45 14.13
C ILE A 31 -4.45 3.02 14.53
N HIS A 32 -3.73 2.03 13.98
CA HIS A 32 -4.06 0.62 14.18
C HIS A 32 -3.32 -0.03 15.34
N ALA A 33 -2.48 0.73 16.07
CA ALA A 33 -1.61 0.21 17.14
C ALA A 33 -0.82 -1.03 16.70
N CYS A 34 -0.24 -0.99 15.50
CA CYS A 34 0.43 -2.13 14.90
C CYS A 34 1.69 -2.56 15.68
N SER A 35 1.88 -3.87 15.82
CA SER A 35 3.17 -4.43 16.22
C SER A 35 4.24 -4.18 15.15
N PRO A 36 5.55 -4.30 15.46
CA PRO A 36 6.61 -4.03 14.49
C PRO A 36 6.49 -4.83 13.19
N THR A 37 6.23 -6.12 13.26
CA THR A 37 6.07 -6.99 12.07
C THR A 37 4.86 -6.58 11.24
N VAL A 38 3.76 -6.25 11.90
CA VAL A 38 2.53 -5.78 11.22
C VAL A 38 2.71 -4.41 10.61
N ALA A 39 3.42 -3.49 11.30
CA ALA A 39 3.78 -2.18 10.75
C ALA A 39 4.62 -2.31 9.48
N ALA A 40 5.55 -3.28 9.46
CA ALA A 40 6.34 -3.56 8.27
C ALA A 40 5.48 -4.13 7.12
N ALA A 41 4.59 -5.08 7.39
CA ALA A 41 3.69 -5.65 6.39
C ALA A 41 2.73 -4.60 5.81
N LEU A 42 2.01 -3.88 6.67
CA LEU A 42 1.09 -2.81 6.26
C LEU A 42 1.81 -1.70 5.53
N GLY A 43 2.97 -1.25 6.04
CA GLY A 43 3.77 -0.19 5.45
C GLY A 43 4.27 -0.53 4.05
N ARG A 44 4.81 -1.74 3.83
CA ARG A 44 5.18 -2.20 2.49
C ARG A 44 3.97 -2.21 1.55
N THR A 45 2.81 -2.66 2.01
CA THR A 45 1.58 -2.68 1.20
C THR A 45 1.10 -1.26 0.87
N LEU A 46 1.21 -0.30 1.81
CA LEU A 46 0.91 1.12 1.56
C LEU A 46 1.86 1.72 0.53
N CYS A 47 3.17 1.45 0.63
CA CYS A 47 4.15 1.90 -0.36
C CYS A 47 3.86 1.33 -1.75
N ALA A 48 3.53 0.03 -1.83
CA ALA A 48 3.10 -0.62 -3.07
C ALA A 48 1.85 0.05 -3.66
N ALA A 49 0.84 0.31 -2.83
CA ALA A 49 -0.39 0.99 -3.25
C ALA A 49 -0.13 2.41 -3.75
N SER A 50 0.74 3.18 -3.08
CA SER A 50 1.14 4.52 -3.52
C SER A 50 1.81 4.52 -4.88
N LEU A 51 2.78 3.62 -5.09
CA LEU A 51 3.50 3.47 -6.36
C LEU A 51 2.57 3.09 -7.53
N LEU A 52 1.64 2.16 -7.31
CA LEU A 52 0.68 1.76 -8.34
C LEU A 52 -0.44 2.78 -8.54
N GLY A 53 -0.89 3.44 -7.47
CA GLY A 53 -1.93 4.47 -7.52
C GLY A 53 -1.47 5.70 -8.30
N ASP A 54 -0.28 6.21 -8.00
CA ASP A 54 0.31 7.34 -8.74
C ASP A 54 0.54 7.01 -10.23
N ALA A 55 0.66 5.73 -10.59
CA ALA A 55 0.78 5.30 -11.99
C ALA A 55 -0.55 5.38 -12.78
N MET A 56 -1.70 5.52 -12.11
CA MET A 56 -3.00 5.67 -12.78
C MET A 56 -3.09 7.00 -13.53
N LYS A 57 -3.80 6.98 -14.67
CA LYS A 57 -4.03 8.17 -15.49
C LYS A 57 -5.32 8.90 -15.10
N GLU A 58 -6.26 8.16 -14.53
CA GLU A 58 -7.60 8.64 -14.16
C GLU A 58 -7.53 9.43 -12.85
N GLU A 59 -7.76 10.75 -12.91
CA GLU A 59 -7.65 11.64 -11.75
C GLU A 59 -8.54 11.25 -10.56
N LYS A 60 -9.69 10.65 -10.83
CA LYS A 60 -10.64 10.18 -9.80
C LYS A 60 -10.52 8.67 -9.53
N GLY A 61 -9.53 8.02 -10.11
CA GLY A 61 -9.31 6.60 -9.93
C GLY A 61 -8.88 6.26 -8.50
N SER A 62 -9.19 5.05 -8.08
CA SER A 62 -8.66 4.47 -6.86
C SER A 62 -8.16 3.04 -7.09
N LEU A 63 -7.14 2.66 -6.33
CA LEU A 63 -6.54 1.34 -6.40
C LEU A 63 -6.57 0.72 -5.01
N THR A 64 -6.98 -0.54 -4.95
CA THR A 64 -6.95 -1.35 -3.72
C THR A 64 -6.04 -2.55 -3.92
N ILE A 65 -5.06 -2.71 -3.04
CA ILE A 65 -4.29 -3.94 -2.89
C ILE A 65 -4.84 -4.70 -1.69
N ARG A 66 -5.16 -5.96 -1.90
CA ARG A 66 -5.49 -6.91 -0.84
C ARG A 66 -4.53 -8.08 -0.90
N ILE A 67 -3.91 -8.38 0.23
CA ILE A 67 -3.01 -9.53 0.39
C ILE A 67 -3.60 -10.42 1.48
N ASN A 68 -3.75 -11.70 1.16
CA ASN A 68 -4.12 -12.72 2.13
C ASN A 68 -3.39 -14.01 1.75
N GLY A 69 -2.41 -14.39 2.54
CA GLY A 69 -1.59 -15.57 2.34
C GLY A 69 -1.88 -16.71 3.32
N GLY A 70 -3.01 -16.65 4.04
CA GLY A 70 -3.36 -17.66 5.05
C GLY A 70 -2.51 -17.57 6.33
N GLY A 71 -1.64 -16.59 6.45
CA GLY A 71 -0.83 -16.38 7.66
C GLY A 71 -1.62 -15.72 8.80
N PRO A 72 -1.03 -15.68 10.01
CA PRO A 72 -1.72 -15.23 11.22
C PRO A 72 -2.08 -13.74 11.24
N ILE A 73 -1.51 -12.92 10.35
CA ILE A 73 -1.86 -11.49 10.20
C ILE A 73 -3.28 -11.29 9.61
N GLY A 74 -3.81 -12.32 8.93
CA GLY A 74 -5.05 -12.23 8.16
C GLY A 74 -4.88 -11.42 6.88
N SER A 75 -5.91 -10.67 6.51
CA SER A 75 -5.86 -9.79 5.34
C SER A 75 -5.15 -8.49 5.64
N VAL A 76 -4.29 -8.07 4.71
CA VAL A 76 -3.69 -6.71 4.65
C VAL A 76 -4.31 -5.98 3.48
N VAL A 77 -4.87 -4.79 3.74
CA VAL A 77 -5.54 -3.98 2.72
C VAL A 77 -4.92 -2.59 2.68
N ALA A 78 -4.54 -2.15 1.49
CA ALA A 78 -4.11 -0.78 1.24
C ALA A 78 -4.86 -0.20 0.04
N VAL A 79 -5.24 1.06 0.14
CA VAL A 79 -5.95 1.80 -0.89
C VAL A 79 -5.16 3.05 -1.22
N SER A 80 -4.98 3.35 -2.50
CA SER A 80 -4.40 4.61 -2.98
C SER A 80 -5.34 5.32 -3.93
N ASP A 81 -5.27 6.65 -3.95
CA ASP A 81 -5.80 7.46 -5.04
C ASP A 81 -4.76 7.67 -6.15
N SER A 82 -5.14 8.37 -7.23
CA SER A 82 -4.25 8.70 -8.35
C SER A 82 -3.18 9.76 -8.04
N SER A 83 -3.22 10.35 -6.85
CA SER A 83 -2.16 11.24 -6.36
C SER A 83 -1.13 10.51 -5.51
N GLY A 84 -1.32 9.22 -5.25
CA GLY A 84 -0.44 8.40 -4.41
C GLY A 84 -0.74 8.50 -2.91
N ASN A 85 -1.78 9.24 -2.48
CA ASN A 85 -2.20 9.24 -1.07
C ASN A 85 -2.74 7.88 -0.69
N VAL A 86 -2.45 7.43 0.52
CA VAL A 86 -2.75 6.07 0.94
C VAL A 86 -3.58 5.99 2.21
N ARG A 87 -4.29 4.89 2.36
CA ARG A 87 -4.90 4.41 3.60
C ARG A 87 -4.93 2.90 3.58
N GLY A 88 -4.93 2.27 4.75
CA GLY A 88 -4.96 0.82 4.82
C GLY A 88 -5.27 0.34 6.22
N TYR A 89 -5.51 -0.95 6.33
CA TYR A 89 -5.72 -1.64 7.60
C TYR A 89 -5.25 -3.09 7.48
N VAL A 90 -5.18 -3.74 8.61
CA VAL A 90 -4.82 -5.15 8.74
C VAL A 90 -5.77 -5.82 9.73
N GLU A 91 -6.08 -7.09 9.49
CA GLU A 91 -7.07 -7.82 10.30
C GLU A 91 -6.58 -8.04 11.74
N ASN A 92 -5.30 -8.45 11.91
CA ASN A 92 -4.70 -8.69 13.22
C ASN A 92 -3.52 -7.73 13.49
N PRO A 93 -3.79 -6.46 13.86
CA PRO A 93 -2.75 -5.43 13.95
C PRO A 93 -1.76 -5.65 15.09
N GLN A 94 -2.13 -6.37 16.13
CA GLN A 94 -1.30 -6.64 17.31
C GLN A 94 -0.61 -8.00 17.29
N LEU A 95 -0.56 -8.66 16.13
CA LEU A 95 0.15 -9.92 15.98
C LEU A 95 1.62 -9.77 16.37
N HIS A 96 2.10 -10.60 17.26
CA HIS A 96 3.50 -10.68 17.63
C HIS A 96 4.12 -11.98 17.11
N LEU A 97 5.20 -11.84 16.34
CA LEU A 97 6.03 -12.96 15.92
C LEU A 97 7.46 -12.74 16.42
N PRO A 98 8.20 -13.82 16.72
CA PRO A 98 9.63 -13.71 17.00
C PRO A 98 10.37 -13.19 15.76
N LEU A 99 11.52 -12.57 15.98
CA LEU A 99 12.41 -12.21 14.89
C LEU A 99 12.88 -13.48 14.17
N ARG A 100 13.16 -13.35 12.88
CA ARG A 100 13.83 -14.39 12.10
C ARG A 100 15.23 -14.65 12.63
N GLY A 101 15.82 -15.78 12.26
CA GLY A 101 17.18 -16.14 12.68
C GLY A 101 18.27 -15.14 12.25
N ASP A 102 17.98 -14.30 11.26
CA ASP A 102 18.84 -13.19 10.80
C ASP A 102 18.57 -11.85 11.54
N GLY A 103 17.72 -11.87 12.56
CA GLY A 103 17.37 -10.69 13.36
C GLY A 103 16.33 -9.77 12.71
N LYS A 104 15.76 -10.12 11.55
CA LYS A 104 14.77 -9.31 10.85
C LYS A 104 13.34 -9.67 11.28
N LEU A 105 12.41 -8.75 11.04
CA LEU A 105 10.97 -8.97 11.21
C LEU A 105 10.49 -10.05 10.22
N ASP A 106 9.70 -11.00 10.71
CA ASP A 106 9.17 -12.10 9.90
C ASP A 106 7.86 -11.72 9.21
N VAL A 107 7.98 -10.89 8.17
CA VAL A 107 6.82 -10.44 7.39
C VAL A 107 6.22 -11.59 6.58
N GLY A 108 7.05 -12.40 5.92
CA GLY A 108 6.59 -13.55 5.17
C GLY A 108 5.86 -14.60 6.03
N GLY A 109 6.36 -14.86 7.24
CA GLY A 109 5.68 -15.72 8.20
C GLY A 109 4.37 -15.14 8.73
N ALA A 110 4.28 -13.81 8.88
CA ALA A 110 3.04 -13.14 9.25
C ALA A 110 1.98 -13.23 8.16
N VAL A 111 2.34 -12.95 6.92
CA VAL A 111 1.44 -12.90 5.76
C VAL A 111 1.05 -14.32 5.29
N GLY A 112 2.02 -15.25 5.31
CA GLY A 112 1.86 -16.56 4.69
C GLY A 112 1.98 -16.49 3.17
N ARG A 113 1.85 -17.65 2.49
CA ARG A 113 1.96 -17.74 1.02
C ARG A 113 0.93 -18.66 0.37
N ASP A 114 0.00 -19.20 1.16
CA ASP A 114 -1.10 -20.03 0.65
C ASP A 114 -2.30 -19.15 0.31
N GLY A 115 -2.11 -18.22 -0.66
CA GLY A 115 -3.14 -17.27 -1.02
C GLY A 115 -2.75 -16.33 -2.14
N MET A 116 -3.36 -15.17 -2.17
CA MET A 116 -3.33 -14.27 -3.32
C MET A 116 -2.98 -12.82 -2.92
N LEU A 117 -2.27 -12.15 -3.83
CA LEU A 117 -2.25 -10.71 -3.95
C LEU A 117 -3.26 -10.32 -5.03
N THR A 118 -4.19 -9.43 -4.67
CA THR A 118 -5.23 -8.93 -5.57
C THR A 118 -5.14 -7.42 -5.66
N VAL A 119 -5.15 -6.90 -6.87
CA VAL A 119 -5.20 -5.46 -7.16
C VAL A 119 -6.50 -5.15 -7.87
N SER A 120 -7.30 -4.27 -7.28
CA SER A 120 -8.53 -3.76 -7.88
C SER A 120 -8.35 -2.29 -8.24
N ARG A 121 -8.62 -1.91 -9.48
CA ARG A 121 -8.60 -0.53 -9.96
C ARG A 121 -10.02 -0.07 -10.29
N ASP A 122 -10.50 0.88 -9.52
CA ASP A 122 -11.72 1.62 -9.85
C ASP A 122 -11.34 2.84 -10.70
N LEU A 123 -11.68 2.78 -11.97
CA LEU A 123 -11.41 3.83 -12.96
C LEU A 123 -12.67 4.67 -13.27
N GLY A 124 -13.70 4.57 -12.43
CA GLY A 124 -15.00 5.20 -12.66
C GLY A 124 -15.83 4.51 -13.74
N LEU A 125 -15.47 3.28 -14.11
CA LEU A 125 -16.23 2.43 -15.03
C LEU A 125 -17.30 1.65 -14.27
N LYS A 126 -18.19 0.95 -15.02
CA LYS A 126 -19.28 0.15 -14.42
C LYS A 126 -18.76 -0.94 -13.48
N GLU A 127 -17.62 -1.53 -13.79
CA GLU A 127 -16.96 -2.55 -12.97
C GLU A 127 -15.49 -2.23 -12.82
N PRO A 128 -14.89 -2.48 -11.65
CA PRO A 128 -13.45 -2.29 -11.46
C PRO A 128 -12.67 -3.34 -12.25
N TYR A 129 -11.47 -2.97 -12.69
CA TYR A 129 -10.51 -3.95 -13.20
C TYR A 129 -9.86 -4.67 -12.04
N ILE A 130 -9.84 -6.01 -12.06
CA ILE A 130 -9.27 -6.84 -11.00
C ILE A 130 -8.23 -7.79 -11.59
N GLY A 131 -7.01 -7.69 -11.07
CA GLY A 131 -5.92 -8.63 -11.33
C GLY A 131 -5.49 -9.34 -10.06
N SER A 132 -5.08 -10.59 -10.16
CA SER A 132 -4.62 -11.39 -9.02
C SER A 132 -3.48 -12.29 -9.40
N THR A 133 -2.57 -12.55 -8.45
CA THR A 133 -1.50 -13.55 -8.58
C THR A 133 -1.34 -14.32 -7.27
N ALA A 134 -0.86 -15.56 -7.34
CA ALA A 134 -0.50 -16.33 -6.16
C ALA A 134 0.68 -15.66 -5.44
N LEU A 135 0.71 -15.74 -4.12
CA LEU A 135 1.86 -15.25 -3.35
C LEU A 135 3.07 -16.16 -3.56
N VAL A 136 4.22 -15.54 -3.71
CA VAL A 136 5.52 -16.21 -3.87
C VAL A 136 6.16 -16.43 -2.50
N SER A 137 6.25 -15.37 -1.69
CA SER A 137 6.96 -15.40 -0.40
C SER A 137 6.20 -14.79 0.77
N GLY A 138 5.20 -13.94 0.52
CA GLY A 138 4.55 -13.13 1.54
C GLY A 138 5.40 -11.94 2.02
N GLU A 139 6.57 -11.71 1.43
CA GLU A 139 7.43 -10.54 1.71
C GLU A 139 6.95 -9.25 1.01
N ILE A 140 5.88 -9.33 0.24
CA ILE A 140 5.14 -8.26 -0.43
C ILE A 140 5.87 -7.71 -1.67
N ALA A 141 7.17 -7.40 -1.58
CA ALA A 141 7.92 -6.86 -2.72
C ALA A 141 8.07 -7.89 -3.85
N GLU A 142 8.40 -9.14 -3.51
CA GLU A 142 8.48 -10.26 -4.45
C GLU A 142 7.09 -10.58 -5.04
N ASP A 143 6.06 -10.58 -4.19
CA ASP A 143 4.68 -10.84 -4.60
C ASP A 143 4.16 -9.76 -5.55
N LEU A 144 4.52 -8.49 -5.30
CA LEU A 144 4.21 -7.38 -6.20
C LEU A 144 4.96 -7.50 -7.54
N THR A 145 6.22 -7.91 -7.50
CA THR A 145 7.01 -8.15 -8.72
C THR A 145 6.37 -9.26 -9.57
N ALA A 146 5.95 -10.35 -8.95
CA ALA A 146 5.23 -11.44 -9.61
C ALA A 146 3.91 -10.92 -10.23
N TYR A 147 3.13 -10.13 -9.48
CA TYR A 147 1.90 -9.52 -9.99
C TYR A 147 2.16 -8.65 -11.23
N LEU A 148 3.16 -7.78 -11.19
CA LEU A 148 3.49 -6.90 -12.31
C LEU A 148 3.94 -7.69 -13.55
N THR A 149 4.66 -8.77 -13.36
CA THR A 149 5.18 -9.59 -14.46
C THR A 149 4.12 -10.53 -15.02
N GLU A 150 3.37 -11.22 -14.18
CA GLU A 150 2.42 -12.26 -14.60
C GLU A 150 1.05 -11.69 -14.98
N SER A 151 0.52 -10.77 -14.17
CA SER A 151 -0.82 -10.21 -14.34
C SER A 151 -0.82 -8.97 -15.24
N GLU A 152 0.11 -8.04 -15.04
CA GLU A 152 0.23 -6.82 -15.84
C GLU A 152 1.08 -7.01 -17.10
N GLN A 153 1.88 -8.08 -17.16
CA GLN A 153 2.79 -8.40 -18.27
C GLN A 153 3.85 -7.30 -18.52
N VAL A 154 4.27 -6.62 -17.46
CA VAL A 154 5.30 -5.58 -17.50
C VAL A 154 6.54 -6.08 -16.76
N PRO A 155 7.69 -6.32 -17.47
CA PRO A 155 8.93 -6.68 -16.80
C PRO A 155 9.34 -5.62 -15.80
N SER A 156 9.37 -6.00 -14.51
CA SER A 156 9.54 -5.06 -13.41
C SER A 156 10.44 -5.64 -12.32
N ALA A 157 11.14 -4.77 -11.60
CA ALA A 157 11.72 -5.08 -10.31
C ALA A 157 11.18 -4.13 -9.26
N CYS A 158 10.97 -4.65 -8.06
CA CYS A 158 10.39 -3.89 -6.96
C CYS A 158 11.19 -4.14 -5.68
N ALA A 159 11.42 -3.09 -4.91
CA ALA A 159 11.87 -3.22 -3.52
C ALA A 159 10.98 -2.36 -2.63
N LEU A 160 10.61 -2.93 -1.49
CA LEU A 160 9.79 -2.28 -0.46
C LEU A 160 10.45 -2.50 0.89
N GLY A 161 10.54 -1.46 1.71
CA GLY A 161 11.19 -1.54 3.00
C GLY A 161 10.49 -0.69 4.06
N VAL A 162 10.44 -1.21 5.28
CA VAL A 162 10.03 -0.47 6.48
C VAL A 162 11.01 -0.80 7.59
N LEU A 163 11.64 0.23 8.13
CA LEU A 163 12.52 0.14 9.29
C LEU A 163 11.77 0.64 10.52
N VAL A 164 11.59 -0.26 11.49
CA VAL A 164 10.95 0.05 12.76
C VAL A 164 12.03 0.15 13.82
N ASP A 165 12.05 1.26 14.57
CA ASP A 165 13.02 1.48 15.64
C ASP A 165 12.67 0.70 16.91
N THR A 166 13.57 0.71 17.88
CA THR A 166 13.44 0.04 19.19
C THR A 166 12.28 0.59 20.03
N ASP A 167 11.92 1.86 19.86
CA ASP A 167 10.73 2.49 20.45
C ASP A 167 9.42 2.14 19.72
N ARG A 168 9.52 1.31 18.67
CA ARG A 168 8.44 0.88 17.76
C ARG A 168 7.95 1.94 16.79
N SER A 169 8.55 3.11 16.71
CA SER A 169 8.25 4.09 15.67
C SER A 169 8.82 3.68 14.32
N VAL A 170 8.23 4.20 13.24
CA VAL A 170 8.75 3.98 11.88
C VAL A 170 9.89 4.96 11.62
N LYS A 171 11.10 4.44 11.46
CA LYS A 171 12.28 5.22 11.17
C LYS A 171 12.42 5.55 9.68
N ALA A 172 12.18 4.57 8.82
CA ALA A 172 12.11 4.72 7.37
C ALA A 172 11.05 3.82 6.79
N ALA A 173 10.36 4.27 5.73
CA ALA A 173 9.43 3.47 4.98
C ALA A 173 9.36 3.97 3.54
N GLY A 174 9.43 3.07 2.58
CA GLY A 174 9.36 3.43 1.17
C GLY A 174 9.64 2.26 0.26
N GLY A 175 9.85 2.58 -1.00
CA GLY A 175 10.10 1.58 -2.02
C GLY A 175 10.31 2.16 -3.39
N PHE A 176 10.62 1.28 -4.34
CA PHE A 176 10.65 1.65 -5.74
C PHE A 176 10.07 0.54 -6.62
N ILE A 177 9.62 0.94 -7.80
CA ILE A 177 9.36 0.07 -8.94
C ILE A 177 10.18 0.59 -10.10
N VAL A 178 10.96 -0.30 -10.75
CA VAL A 178 11.60 -0.04 -12.02
C VAL A 178 11.01 -0.96 -13.07
N GLN A 179 10.66 -0.40 -14.23
CA GLN A 179 9.96 -1.10 -15.31
C GLN A 179 10.70 -0.91 -16.63
N LEU A 180 10.80 -2.00 -17.37
CA LEU A 180 11.35 -2.00 -18.72
C LEU A 180 10.25 -1.74 -19.74
N MET A 181 10.55 -0.86 -20.68
CA MET A 181 9.68 -0.58 -21.81
C MET A 181 10.07 -1.50 -23.00
N PRO A 182 9.12 -1.78 -23.90
CA PRO A 182 9.40 -2.56 -25.09
C PRO A 182 10.59 -2.01 -25.87
N GLY A 183 11.53 -2.89 -26.23
CA GLY A 183 12.76 -2.54 -26.96
C GLY A 183 14.00 -2.32 -26.08
N ALA A 184 13.90 -2.48 -24.76
CA ALA A 184 15.07 -2.55 -23.87
C ALA A 184 15.95 -3.74 -24.26
N ASP A 185 17.25 -3.52 -24.40
CA ASP A 185 18.21 -4.56 -24.77
C ASP A 185 18.73 -5.34 -23.54
N GLU A 186 19.34 -6.50 -23.79
CA GLU A 186 19.86 -7.37 -22.73
C GLU A 186 20.97 -6.70 -21.90
N ALA A 187 21.75 -5.81 -22.50
CA ALA A 187 22.82 -5.11 -21.79
C ALA A 187 22.27 -4.11 -20.77
N LEU A 188 21.18 -3.43 -21.12
CA LEU A 188 20.45 -2.53 -20.20
C LEU A 188 19.82 -3.31 -19.05
N ILE A 189 19.22 -4.48 -19.35
CA ILE A 189 18.62 -5.35 -18.33
C ILE A 189 19.69 -5.81 -17.34
N ALA A 190 20.78 -6.40 -17.83
CA ALA A 190 21.89 -6.87 -16.99
C ALA A 190 22.47 -5.75 -16.12
N LYS A 191 22.61 -4.54 -16.68
CA LYS A 191 23.11 -3.39 -15.93
C LYS A 191 22.18 -2.98 -14.79
N LEU A 192 20.86 -2.98 -15.01
CA LEU A 192 19.90 -2.67 -13.96
C LEU A 192 19.89 -3.74 -12.87
N GLU A 193 19.94 -5.02 -13.25
CA GLU A 193 20.04 -6.15 -12.30
C GLU A 193 21.29 -6.03 -11.43
N ASP A 194 22.46 -5.76 -12.03
CA ASP A 194 23.71 -5.54 -11.31
C ASP A 194 23.61 -4.34 -10.34
N ASN A 195 23.04 -3.24 -10.79
CA ASN A 195 22.88 -2.05 -9.95
C ASN A 195 21.97 -2.33 -8.75
N ILE A 196 20.83 -3.02 -8.96
CA ILE A 196 19.89 -3.39 -7.91
C ILE A 196 20.53 -4.37 -6.93
N PHE A 197 21.28 -5.35 -7.44
CA PHE A 197 21.99 -6.33 -6.61
C PHE A 197 23.06 -5.68 -5.72
N MET A 198 23.77 -4.68 -6.25
CA MET A 198 24.85 -3.96 -5.55
C MET A 198 24.36 -2.80 -4.70
N MET A 199 23.05 -2.51 -4.72
CA MET A 199 22.47 -1.41 -3.96
C MET A 199 22.56 -1.66 -2.45
N ASP A 200 22.84 -0.60 -1.69
CA ASP A 200 22.73 -0.63 -0.24
C ASP A 200 21.30 -0.94 0.22
N GLN A 201 21.14 -1.29 1.48
CA GLN A 201 19.81 -1.59 2.01
C GLN A 201 18.88 -0.39 1.84
N LEU A 202 17.76 -0.57 1.14
CA LEU A 202 16.81 0.48 0.77
C LEU A 202 16.39 1.36 1.95
N THR A 203 16.10 0.76 3.11
CA THR A 203 15.68 1.52 4.30
C THR A 203 16.79 2.37 4.90
N THR A 204 18.04 1.96 4.76
CA THR A 204 19.20 2.76 5.15
C THR A 204 19.36 3.96 4.22
N ILE A 205 19.25 3.75 2.91
CA ILE A 205 19.30 4.84 1.92
C ILE A 205 18.20 5.87 2.20
N LEU A 206 16.96 5.42 2.43
CA LEU A 206 15.83 6.31 2.69
C LEU A 206 15.98 7.10 4.01
N ASP A 207 16.56 6.48 5.03
CA ASP A 207 16.77 7.12 6.34
C ASP A 207 17.90 8.17 6.32
N GLU A 208 19.01 7.87 5.63
CA GLU A 208 20.24 8.66 5.68
C GLU A 208 20.36 9.65 4.51
N ASP A 209 19.97 9.23 3.30
CA ASP A 209 20.26 9.95 2.05
C ASP A 209 18.99 10.40 1.29
N GLY A 210 17.83 9.79 1.60
CA GLY A 210 16.55 10.10 0.97
C GLY A 210 16.32 9.43 -0.39
N ALA A 211 15.14 9.70 -0.97
CA ALA A 211 14.64 9.04 -2.18
C ALA A 211 15.52 9.27 -3.43
N GLU A 212 16.17 10.42 -3.55
CA GLU A 212 17.04 10.75 -4.70
C GLU A 212 18.26 9.84 -4.79
N MET A 213 18.78 9.33 -3.66
CA MET A 213 19.90 8.39 -3.66
C MET A 213 19.49 7.02 -4.21
N VAL A 214 18.23 6.62 -4.03
CA VAL A 214 17.71 5.38 -4.63
C VAL A 214 17.82 5.42 -6.16
N PHE A 215 17.45 6.54 -6.81
CA PHE A 215 17.65 6.72 -8.25
C PHE A 215 19.13 6.63 -8.64
N LYS A 216 20.00 7.31 -7.88
CA LYS A 216 21.44 7.31 -8.18
C LYS A 216 22.06 5.93 -8.11
N GLN A 217 21.61 5.06 -7.20
CA GLN A 217 22.12 3.70 -7.08
C GLN A 217 21.51 2.79 -8.13
N VAL A 218 20.19 2.76 -8.29
CA VAL A 218 19.51 1.87 -9.25
C VAL A 218 19.82 2.25 -10.70
N LEU A 219 19.86 3.53 -11.02
CA LEU A 219 20.14 4.03 -12.38
C LEU A 219 21.62 4.39 -12.61
N LYS A 220 22.51 3.88 -11.78
CA LYS A 220 23.96 4.16 -11.88
C LYS A 220 24.51 3.88 -13.28
N GLY A 221 25.15 4.91 -13.88
CA GLY A 221 25.72 4.82 -15.22
C GLY A 221 24.68 4.83 -16.35
N LEU A 222 23.44 5.19 -16.06
CA LEU A 222 22.40 5.52 -17.05
C LEU A 222 22.09 7.00 -16.94
N GLU A 223 21.86 7.64 -18.08
CA GLU A 223 21.31 8.98 -18.10
C GLU A 223 19.82 8.92 -17.72
N TYR A 224 19.39 9.74 -16.76
CA TYR A 224 18.00 9.77 -16.33
C TYR A 224 17.52 11.20 -16.08
N HIS A 225 16.20 11.38 -16.20
CA HIS A 225 15.51 12.64 -15.98
C HIS A 225 14.35 12.43 -15.01
N LEU A 226 14.25 13.30 -14.01
CA LEU A 226 13.08 13.35 -13.13
C LEU A 226 11.89 13.91 -13.93
N VAL A 227 10.77 13.21 -13.87
CA VAL A 227 9.54 13.55 -14.61
C VAL A 227 8.54 14.28 -13.71
N SER A 228 8.41 13.84 -12.47
CA SER A 228 7.48 14.43 -11.50
C SER A 228 7.92 14.14 -10.08
N GLU A 229 7.54 15.05 -9.19
CA GLU A 229 7.61 14.87 -7.73
C GLU A 229 6.29 15.35 -7.15
N LYS A 230 5.69 14.55 -6.26
CA LYS A 230 4.42 14.87 -5.60
C LYS A 230 4.51 14.55 -4.12
N GLU A 231 3.90 15.37 -3.30
CA GLU A 231 3.68 15.07 -1.89
C GLU A 231 2.57 14.04 -1.74
N ILE A 232 2.73 13.12 -0.79
CA ILE A 232 1.75 12.10 -0.45
C ILE A 232 1.48 12.11 1.05
N GLU A 233 0.34 11.57 1.45
CA GLU A 233 0.00 11.45 2.86
C GLU A 233 -0.89 10.22 3.15
N TYR A 234 -1.02 9.88 4.43
CA TYR A 234 -2.07 8.98 4.86
C TYR A 234 -3.40 9.74 4.89
N ARG A 235 -4.27 9.48 3.95
CA ARG A 235 -5.53 10.21 3.75
C ARG A 235 -6.74 9.29 3.76
N CYS A 236 -7.62 9.47 4.74
CA CYS A 236 -8.90 8.78 4.78
C CYS A 236 -10.00 9.70 4.25
N TYR A 237 -10.84 9.17 3.37
CA TYR A 237 -11.97 9.88 2.76
C TYR A 237 -13.32 9.52 3.39
N CYS A 238 -13.32 8.98 4.63
CA CYS A 238 -14.58 8.73 5.32
C CYS A 238 -15.26 10.06 5.70
N SER A 239 -16.58 10.06 5.61
CA SER A 239 -17.44 11.16 6.06
C SER A 239 -18.69 10.59 6.68
N ARG A 240 -19.45 11.43 7.40
CA ARG A 240 -20.73 11.02 7.98
C ARG A 240 -21.71 10.55 6.91
N GLU A 241 -21.77 11.26 5.79
CA GLU A 241 -22.64 10.95 4.64
C GLU A 241 -22.35 9.56 4.08
N ARG A 242 -21.06 9.21 3.91
CA ARG A 242 -20.67 7.87 3.44
C ARG A 242 -21.02 6.76 4.43
N VAL A 243 -20.96 7.04 5.72
CA VAL A 243 -21.37 6.08 6.75
C VAL A 243 -22.88 5.92 6.73
N GLU A 244 -23.64 7.02 6.55
CA GLU A 244 -25.10 6.99 6.39
C GLU A 244 -25.53 6.16 5.17
N GLU A 245 -24.86 6.34 4.02
CA GLU A 245 -25.09 5.49 2.83
C GLU A 245 -24.81 4.00 3.12
N ALA A 246 -23.74 3.70 3.84
CA ALA A 246 -23.44 2.33 4.25
C ALA A 246 -24.52 1.76 5.18
N ILE A 247 -25.03 2.56 6.15
CA ILE A 247 -26.12 2.16 7.04
C ILE A 247 -27.40 1.90 6.23
N ARG A 248 -27.76 2.75 5.26
CA ARG A 248 -28.93 2.52 4.38
C ARG A 248 -28.81 1.21 3.60
N SER A 249 -27.58 0.81 3.22
CA SER A 249 -27.34 -0.40 2.45
C SER A 249 -27.50 -1.72 3.23
N ILE A 250 -27.58 -1.68 4.56
CA ILE A 250 -27.78 -2.88 5.40
C ILE A 250 -29.16 -3.52 5.15
N GLY A 251 -30.12 -2.71 4.75
CA GLY A 251 -31.49 -3.15 4.51
C GLY A 251 -32.47 -2.79 5.63
N PRO A 252 -33.76 -2.67 5.30
CA PRO A 252 -34.74 -2.11 6.22
C PRO A 252 -35.00 -3.00 7.45
N GLU A 253 -34.98 -4.32 7.32
CA GLU A 253 -35.26 -5.24 8.41
C GLU A 253 -34.17 -5.20 9.50
N GLU A 254 -32.92 -5.21 9.07
CA GLU A 254 -31.76 -5.18 9.98
C GLU A 254 -31.63 -3.80 10.64
N LEU A 255 -31.86 -2.73 9.89
CA LEU A 255 -31.87 -1.37 10.43
C LEU A 255 -33.00 -1.21 11.48
N GLU A 256 -34.17 -1.80 11.28
CA GLU A 256 -35.26 -1.78 12.26
C GLU A 256 -34.91 -2.54 13.54
N SER A 257 -34.25 -3.68 13.42
CA SER A 257 -33.72 -4.43 14.58
C SER A 257 -32.76 -3.60 15.43
N ILE A 258 -31.84 -2.89 14.76
CA ILE A 258 -30.88 -2.00 15.43
C ILE A 258 -31.62 -0.84 16.14
N ILE A 259 -32.59 -0.21 15.47
CA ILE A 259 -33.40 0.88 16.05
C ILE A 259 -34.21 0.40 17.26
N ALA A 260 -34.73 -0.83 17.21
CA ALA A 260 -35.55 -1.39 18.30
C ALA A 260 -34.75 -1.62 19.59
N GLU A 261 -33.42 -1.76 19.54
CA GLU A 261 -32.58 -1.81 20.72
C GLU A 261 -32.60 -0.50 21.55
N GLY A 262 -32.94 0.63 20.93
CA GLY A 262 -33.09 1.91 21.60
C GLY A 262 -31.79 2.52 22.12
N LYS A 263 -30.65 2.09 21.61
CA LYS A 263 -29.33 2.56 22.01
C LYS A 263 -28.66 3.34 20.88
N ASP A 264 -27.73 4.23 21.25
CA ASP A 264 -26.85 4.87 20.28
C ASP A 264 -25.94 3.83 19.63
N VAL A 265 -25.80 3.94 18.30
CA VAL A 265 -24.93 3.08 17.49
C VAL A 265 -23.67 3.84 17.12
N SER A 266 -22.51 3.23 17.32
CA SER A 266 -21.22 3.80 16.93
C SER A 266 -20.59 2.96 15.84
N VAL A 267 -20.25 3.61 14.72
CA VAL A 267 -19.57 3.02 13.57
C VAL A 267 -18.16 3.58 13.48
N SER A 268 -17.17 2.70 13.62
CA SER A 268 -15.76 3.08 13.50
C SER A 268 -15.28 2.88 12.06
N CYS A 269 -14.56 3.86 11.54
CA CYS A 269 -13.92 3.71 10.23
C CYS A 269 -12.74 2.74 10.33
N GLN A 270 -12.69 1.72 9.47
CA GLN A 270 -11.59 0.75 9.44
C GLN A 270 -10.24 1.35 9.01
N PHE A 271 -10.25 2.48 8.30
CA PHE A 271 -9.05 3.13 7.78
C PHE A 271 -8.48 4.23 8.70
N CYS A 272 -9.26 4.73 9.66
CA CYS A 272 -8.81 5.79 10.55
C CYS A 272 -9.47 5.66 11.93
N ASP A 273 -9.10 6.58 12.83
CA ASP A 273 -9.57 6.59 14.21
C ASP A 273 -10.92 7.31 14.42
N LYS A 274 -11.60 7.72 13.32
CA LYS A 274 -12.89 8.40 13.42
C LYS A 274 -14.02 7.45 13.79
N VAL A 275 -14.82 7.86 14.76
CA VAL A 275 -16.05 7.18 15.18
C VAL A 275 -17.23 8.08 14.87
N TYR A 276 -18.25 7.51 14.26
CA TYR A 276 -19.51 8.17 13.93
C TYR A 276 -20.62 7.57 14.79
N SER A 277 -21.26 8.39 15.59
CA SER A 277 -22.36 7.96 16.45
C SER A 277 -23.70 8.42 15.87
N PHE A 278 -24.70 7.56 16.00
CA PHE A 278 -26.06 7.75 15.51
C PHE A 278 -27.04 7.42 16.63
N THR A 279 -27.93 8.34 16.91
CA THR A 279 -29.05 8.09 17.80
C THR A 279 -30.12 7.26 17.10
N PRO A 280 -31.04 6.60 17.85
CA PRO A 280 -32.18 5.90 17.26
C PRO A 280 -33.07 6.80 16.38
N ASP A 281 -33.17 8.08 16.69
CA ASP A 281 -33.98 9.03 15.90
C ASP A 281 -33.30 9.37 14.57
N GLU A 282 -31.97 9.54 14.55
CA GLU A 282 -31.17 9.71 13.31
C GLU A 282 -31.29 8.47 12.42
N LEU A 283 -31.19 7.26 13.02
CA LEU A 283 -31.34 6.02 12.26
C LEU A 283 -32.74 5.88 11.64
N ARG A 284 -33.80 6.30 12.36
CA ARG A 284 -35.17 6.34 11.82
C ARG A 284 -35.31 7.32 10.65
N ALA A 285 -34.65 8.47 10.72
CA ALA A 285 -34.63 9.42 9.59
C ALA A 285 -33.96 8.86 8.35
N LEU A 286 -32.82 8.13 8.49
CA LEU A 286 -32.10 7.50 7.38
C LEU A 286 -32.92 6.43 6.65
N ARG A 287 -33.92 5.82 7.32
CA ARG A 287 -34.81 4.81 6.73
C ARG A 287 -35.87 5.42 5.81
N GLN A 288 -36.22 6.70 6.00
CA GLN A 288 -37.33 7.35 5.30
C GLN A 288 -36.91 8.01 3.98
N GLU A 289 -35.61 8.16 3.76
CA GLU A 289 -35.02 8.68 2.51
C GLU A 289 -34.60 7.53 1.60
#